data_155e813f5a5cc5149661b8972691d6f0
#
_entry.id   155e813f5a5cc5149661b8972691d6f0
#
_cell.length_a   1.000
_cell.length_b   1.000
_cell.length_c   1.000
_cell.angle_alpha   90.00
_cell.angle_beta   90.00
_cell.angle_gamma   90.00
#
_symmetry.space_group_name_H-M   'P 1'
#
loop_
_entity.id
_entity.type
_entity.pdbx_description
1 polymer ?
#
loop_
_entity_poly.entity_id
_entity_poly.type
_entity_poly.pdbx_seq_one_letter_code
_entity_poly.pdbx_strand_id
1 'polypeptide(L)'
;MDFIFIAILLVISFILIFFVLIFLFVVVFSLGTRLYREFQMRPYPSVISEACIVGKRLEVMGFWTRYYVTFQFAYGNREEFEVDGREYGLLAKGDIGILHTQGAYYTGFDRLPHPR
;
A
#
# COMPACT_ATOMS: atom_id res chain seq x y z
N MET A 1 -14.67 38.22 -42.50
CA MET A 1 -13.38 38.00 -41.84
C MET A 1 -13.51 37.90 -40.34
N ASP A 2 -14.32 38.71 -39.74
CA ASP A 2 -14.42 38.78 -38.28
C ASP A 2 -15.05 37.54 -37.65
N PHE A 3 -15.95 36.84 -38.35
CA PHE A 3 -16.60 35.63 -37.88
C PHE A 3 -15.60 34.48 -37.71
N ILE A 4 -14.71 34.31 -38.68
CA ILE A 4 -13.70 33.23 -38.64
C ILE A 4 -12.67 33.50 -37.54
N PHE A 5 -12.29 34.76 -37.40
CA PHE A 5 -11.34 35.19 -36.40
C PHE A 5 -11.89 34.98 -34.98
N ILE A 6 -13.14 35.38 -34.75
CA ILE A 6 -13.83 35.17 -33.47
C ILE A 6 -13.99 33.68 -33.16
N ALA A 7 -14.37 32.89 -34.17
CA ALA A 7 -14.51 31.44 -34.02
C ALA A 7 -13.19 30.78 -33.60
N ILE A 8 -12.09 31.18 -34.22
CA ILE A 8 -10.74 30.66 -33.87
C ILE A 8 -10.38 31.04 -32.45
N LEU A 9 -10.61 32.27 -32.03
CA LEU A 9 -10.35 32.71 -30.65
C LEU A 9 -11.16 31.92 -29.62
N LEU A 10 -12.44 31.67 -29.92
CA LEU A 10 -13.29 30.87 -29.03
C LEU A 10 -12.81 29.45 -28.91
N VAL A 11 -12.38 28.83 -30.01
CA VAL A 11 -11.83 27.45 -29.98
C VAL A 11 -10.55 27.39 -29.16
N ILE A 12 -9.66 28.36 -29.38
CA ILE A 12 -8.38 28.41 -28.60
C ILE A 12 -8.67 28.60 -27.11
N SER A 13 -9.59 29.50 -26.78
CA SER A 13 -10.01 29.74 -25.40
C SER A 13 -10.57 28.48 -24.76
N PHE A 14 -11.42 27.76 -25.49
CA PHE A 14 -12.02 26.52 -25.00
C PHE A 14 -10.96 25.46 -24.73
N ILE A 15 -10.00 25.31 -25.64
CA ILE A 15 -8.88 24.36 -25.48
C ILE A 15 -8.03 24.70 -24.25
N LEU A 16 -7.71 25.98 -24.06
CA LEU A 16 -6.94 26.43 -22.90
C LEU A 16 -7.66 26.14 -21.59
N ILE A 17 -8.97 26.44 -21.53
CA ILE A 17 -9.78 26.15 -20.34
C ILE A 17 -9.79 24.64 -20.04
N PHE A 18 -9.93 23.83 -21.09
CA PHE A 18 -9.92 22.38 -20.95
C PHE A 18 -8.60 21.86 -20.36
N PHE A 19 -7.46 22.35 -20.84
CA PHE A 19 -6.16 21.99 -20.31
C PHE A 19 -5.97 22.43 -18.85
N VAL A 20 -6.44 23.61 -18.53
CA VAL A 20 -6.37 24.11 -17.13
C VAL A 20 -7.21 23.23 -16.21
N LEU A 21 -8.40 22.83 -16.62
CA LEU A 21 -9.26 21.94 -15.82
C LEU A 21 -8.62 20.56 -15.61
N ILE A 22 -8.02 20.00 -16.65
CA ILE A 22 -7.28 18.72 -16.52
C ILE A 22 -6.11 18.86 -15.55
N PHE A 23 -5.35 19.92 -15.66
CA PHE A 23 -4.20 20.18 -14.79
C PHE A 23 -4.65 20.31 -13.33
N LEU A 24 -5.71 21.08 -13.07
CA LEU A 24 -6.27 21.21 -11.73
C LEU A 24 -6.76 19.86 -11.18
N PHE A 25 -7.41 19.08 -12.01
CA PHE A 25 -7.89 17.75 -11.62
C PHE A 25 -6.73 16.82 -11.21
N VAL A 26 -5.66 16.81 -12.02
CA VAL A 26 -4.47 16.00 -11.72
C VAL A 26 -3.81 16.44 -10.41
N VAL A 27 -3.68 17.75 -10.20
CA VAL A 27 -3.08 18.30 -8.97
C VAL A 27 -3.91 17.94 -7.75
N VAL A 28 -5.22 18.14 -7.80
CA VAL A 28 -6.12 17.82 -6.68
C VAL A 28 -6.12 16.32 -6.38
N PHE A 29 -6.16 15.49 -7.40
CA PHE A 29 -6.12 14.04 -7.25
C PHE A 29 -4.79 13.59 -6.62
N SER A 30 -3.67 14.14 -7.10
CA SER A 30 -2.34 13.83 -6.56
C SER A 30 -2.19 14.21 -5.10
N LEU A 31 -2.67 15.41 -4.73
CA LEU A 31 -2.65 15.86 -3.33
C LEU A 31 -3.56 15.00 -2.45
N GLY A 32 -4.74 14.66 -2.95
CA GLY A 32 -5.70 13.83 -2.22
C GLY A 32 -5.14 12.45 -1.90
N THR A 33 -4.45 11.81 -2.83
CA THR A 33 -3.82 10.50 -2.59
C THR A 33 -2.68 10.57 -1.59
N ARG A 34 -1.90 11.65 -1.61
CA ARG A 34 -0.81 11.85 -0.63
C ARG A 34 -1.36 12.04 0.78
N LEU A 35 -2.33 12.92 0.93
CA LEU A 35 -2.97 13.18 2.23
C LEU A 35 -3.65 11.93 2.78
N TYR A 36 -4.30 11.16 1.92
CA TYR A 36 -4.97 9.92 2.32
C TYR A 36 -3.96 8.89 2.86
N ARG A 37 -2.81 8.74 2.22
CA ARG A 37 -1.74 7.85 2.70
C ARG A 37 -1.19 8.27 4.05
N GLU A 38 -0.90 9.55 4.22
CA GLU A 38 -0.41 10.08 5.49
C GLU A 38 -1.43 9.90 6.61
N PHE A 39 -2.70 10.11 6.30
CA PHE A 39 -3.77 9.98 7.26
C PHE A 39 -3.97 8.54 7.73
N GLN A 40 -3.79 7.57 6.82
CA GLN A 40 -3.91 6.15 7.18
C GLN A 40 -2.74 5.62 7.99
N MET A 41 -1.55 6.20 7.81
CA MET A 41 -0.36 5.73 8.53
C MET A 41 -0.20 6.29 9.94
N ARG A 42 -0.80 7.45 10.22
CA ARG A 42 -0.63 8.15 11.50
C ARG A 42 -1.42 7.58 12.70
N PRO A 43 -2.63 7.02 12.55
CA PRO A 43 -3.44 6.70 13.73
C PRO A 43 -3.04 5.44 14.48
N TYR A 44 -2.15 4.60 13.95
CA TYR A 44 -1.82 3.33 14.59
C TYR A 44 -0.39 3.33 15.12
N PRO A 45 -0.21 3.08 16.42
CA PRO A 45 1.15 2.94 16.97
C PRO A 45 1.83 1.68 16.43
N SER A 46 3.13 1.75 16.33
CA SER A 46 3.95 0.59 15.99
C SER A 46 3.90 -0.41 17.14
N VAL A 47 3.57 -1.66 16.85
CA VAL A 47 3.49 -2.74 17.85
C VAL A 47 4.58 -3.76 17.55
N ILE A 48 5.27 -4.19 18.60
CA ILE A 48 6.31 -5.22 18.53
C ILE A 48 5.84 -6.42 19.34
N SER A 49 5.78 -7.59 18.71
CA SER A 49 5.29 -8.81 19.36
C SER A 49 6.13 -10.01 18.95
N GLU A 50 6.34 -10.93 19.89
CA GLU A 50 6.93 -12.22 19.55
C GLU A 50 5.90 -13.08 18.85
N ALA A 51 6.30 -13.69 17.73
CA ALA A 51 5.38 -14.47 16.89
C ALA A 51 6.12 -15.60 16.16
N CYS A 52 5.35 -16.62 15.80
CA CYS A 52 5.82 -17.75 14.99
C CYS A 52 5.03 -17.78 13.69
N ILE A 53 5.71 -18.03 12.58
CA ILE A 53 5.06 -18.18 11.28
C ILE A 53 4.46 -19.59 11.20
N VAL A 54 3.13 -19.67 11.11
CA VAL A 54 2.40 -20.94 11.07
C VAL A 54 1.82 -21.25 9.69
N GLY A 55 1.80 -20.29 8.80
CA GLY A 55 1.29 -20.51 7.45
C GLY A 55 1.68 -19.41 6.49
N LYS A 56 1.69 -19.77 5.22
CA LYS A 56 1.95 -18.84 4.11
C LYS A 56 0.97 -19.19 3.01
N ARG A 57 0.43 -18.18 2.34
CA ARG A 57 -0.39 -18.41 1.15
C ARG A 57 -0.19 -17.27 0.15
N LEU A 58 -0.47 -17.55 -1.10
CA LEU A 58 -0.49 -16.52 -2.12
C LEU A 58 -1.84 -16.57 -2.84
N GLU A 59 -2.24 -15.42 -3.38
CA GLU A 59 -3.48 -15.28 -4.09
C GLU A 59 -3.19 -14.58 -5.42
N VAL A 60 -3.45 -15.29 -6.52
CA VAL A 60 -3.22 -14.76 -7.87
C VAL A 60 -4.48 -14.06 -8.35
N MET A 61 -4.36 -12.77 -8.65
CA MET A 61 -5.48 -11.94 -9.10
C MET A 61 -5.12 -11.25 -10.41
N GLY A 62 -5.42 -11.88 -11.55
CA GLY A 62 -5.15 -11.32 -12.86
C GLY A 62 -3.67 -11.02 -13.09
N PHE A 63 -3.31 -9.74 -13.05
CA PHE A 63 -1.95 -9.26 -13.34
C PHE A 63 -1.04 -9.22 -12.13
N TRP A 64 -1.58 -9.36 -10.91
CA TRP A 64 -0.78 -9.27 -9.70
C TRP A 64 -1.06 -10.43 -8.77
N THR A 65 -0.09 -10.70 -7.91
CA THR A 65 -0.18 -11.71 -6.88
C THR A 65 -0.08 -11.04 -5.52
N ARG A 66 -0.97 -11.41 -4.61
CA ARG A 66 -0.91 -10.99 -3.21
C ARG A 66 -0.34 -12.11 -2.37
N TYR A 67 0.49 -11.74 -1.42
CA TYR A 67 1.18 -12.69 -0.54
C TYR A 67 0.73 -12.46 0.88
N TYR A 68 0.43 -13.54 1.59
CA TYR A 68 -0.05 -13.49 2.98
C TYR A 68 0.76 -14.44 3.85
N VAL A 69 1.06 -14.00 5.06
CA VAL A 69 1.74 -14.80 6.08
C VAL A 69 0.91 -14.77 7.34
N THR A 70 0.67 -15.96 7.92
CA THR A 70 -0.06 -16.11 9.16
C THR A 70 0.91 -16.26 10.32
N PHE A 71 0.76 -15.40 11.32
CA PHE A 71 1.58 -15.40 12.53
C PHE A 71 0.74 -15.86 13.70
N GLN A 72 1.35 -16.70 14.55
CA GLN A 72 0.77 -17.09 15.83
C GLN A 72 1.53 -16.42 16.94
N PHE A 73 0.80 -15.69 17.79
CA PHE A 73 1.38 -14.98 18.94
C PHE A 73 1.54 -15.90 20.14
N ALA A 74 2.30 -15.43 21.14
CA ALA A 74 2.64 -16.22 22.33
C ALA A 74 1.41 -16.74 23.09
N TYR A 75 0.27 -16.02 23.04
CA TYR A 75 -0.96 -16.42 23.68
C TYR A 75 -1.91 -17.24 22.80
N GLY A 76 -1.44 -17.69 21.65
CA GLY A 76 -2.18 -18.60 20.76
C GLY A 76 -2.99 -17.96 19.66
N ASN A 77 -3.16 -16.64 19.67
CA ASN A 77 -3.87 -15.91 18.62
C ASN A 77 -3.12 -16.05 17.29
N ARG A 78 -3.89 -16.11 16.22
CA ARG A 78 -3.34 -16.09 14.86
C ARG A 78 -3.88 -14.89 14.10
N GLU A 79 -2.99 -14.22 13.39
CA GLU A 79 -3.36 -13.14 12.49
C GLU A 79 -2.63 -13.27 11.17
N GLU A 80 -3.33 -12.95 10.08
CA GLU A 80 -2.76 -12.98 8.73
C GLU A 80 -2.45 -11.56 8.28
N PHE A 81 -1.25 -11.36 7.73
CA PHE A 81 -0.81 -10.08 7.22
C PHE A 81 -0.40 -10.21 5.76
N GLU A 82 -0.73 -9.19 4.98
CA GLU A 82 -0.24 -9.07 3.61
C GLU A 82 1.20 -8.58 3.63
N VAL A 83 2.07 -9.26 2.89
CA VAL A 83 3.48 -8.91 2.76
C VAL A 83 3.83 -8.78 1.28
N ASP A 84 4.95 -8.12 0.97
CA ASP A 84 5.40 -8.09 -0.43
C ASP A 84 6.06 -9.42 -0.82
N GLY A 85 6.26 -9.61 -2.13
CA GLY A 85 6.81 -10.87 -2.64
C GLY A 85 8.22 -11.16 -2.15
N ARG A 86 9.01 -10.13 -1.93
CA ARG A 86 10.37 -10.26 -1.40
C ARG A 86 10.36 -10.78 0.04
N GLU A 87 9.53 -10.17 0.88
CA GLU A 87 9.38 -10.59 2.28
C GLU A 87 8.82 -12.01 2.35
N TYR A 88 7.83 -12.32 1.52
CA TYR A 88 7.24 -13.66 1.44
C TYR A 88 8.31 -14.73 1.15
N GLY A 89 9.24 -14.43 0.26
CA GLY A 89 10.32 -15.35 -0.08
C GLY A 89 11.33 -15.55 1.04
N LEU A 90 11.52 -14.56 1.91
CA LEU A 90 12.46 -14.62 3.01
C LEU A 90 11.88 -15.27 4.26
N LEU A 91 10.56 -15.30 4.40
CA LEU A 91 9.87 -15.85 5.57
C LEU A 91 9.54 -17.32 5.35
N ALA A 92 9.75 -18.15 6.36
CA ALA A 92 9.50 -19.59 6.29
C ALA A 92 8.60 -20.03 7.43
N LYS A 93 7.72 -20.99 7.13
CA LYS A 93 6.87 -21.63 8.14
C LYS A 93 7.75 -22.25 9.22
N GLY A 94 7.44 -21.96 10.47
CA GLY A 94 8.21 -22.41 11.62
C GLY A 94 9.21 -21.39 12.16
N ASP A 95 9.43 -20.29 11.43
CA ASP A 95 10.30 -19.22 11.91
C ASP A 95 9.70 -18.55 13.14
N ILE A 96 10.53 -18.31 14.15
CA ILE A 96 10.16 -17.61 15.37
C ILE A 96 10.95 -16.31 15.41
N GLY A 97 10.29 -15.23 15.75
CA GLY A 97 10.96 -13.94 15.80
C GLY A 97 10.08 -12.84 16.34
N ILE A 98 10.55 -11.62 16.12
CA ILE A 98 9.87 -10.40 16.55
C ILE A 98 9.14 -9.81 15.36
N LEU A 99 7.82 -9.75 15.47
CA LEU A 99 6.95 -9.18 14.44
C LEU A 99 6.73 -7.70 14.72
N HIS A 100 6.95 -6.89 13.70
CA HIS A 100 6.67 -5.46 13.73
C HIS A 100 5.43 -5.18 12.89
N THR A 101 4.43 -4.55 13.49
CA THR A 101 3.19 -4.19 12.81
C THR A 101 2.78 -2.77 13.15
N GLN A 102 1.99 -2.19 12.27
CA GLN A 102 1.37 -0.88 12.49
C GLN A 102 -0.10 -1.01 12.11
N GLY A 103 -0.96 -1.15 13.12
CA GLY A 103 -2.37 -1.48 12.89
C GLY A 103 -2.51 -2.84 12.21
N ALA A 104 -3.17 -2.86 11.06
CA ALA A 104 -3.35 -4.07 10.25
C ALA A 104 -2.20 -4.32 9.27
N TYR A 105 -1.15 -3.49 9.30
CA TYR A 105 -0.07 -3.54 8.32
C TYR A 105 1.19 -4.17 8.91
N TYR A 106 1.77 -5.09 8.14
CA TYR A 106 3.06 -5.68 8.42
C TYR A 106 4.17 -4.68 8.05
N THR A 107 5.12 -4.47 8.99
CA THR A 107 6.26 -3.57 8.76
C THR A 107 7.60 -4.28 8.77
N GLY A 108 7.70 -5.45 9.40
CA GLY A 108 8.92 -6.23 9.41
C GLY A 108 8.87 -7.43 10.36
N PHE A 109 9.80 -8.34 10.18
CA PHE A 109 9.94 -9.52 11.03
C PHE A 109 11.43 -9.85 11.21
N ASP A 110 11.87 -9.82 12.45
CA ASP A 110 13.24 -10.15 12.82
C ASP A 110 13.30 -11.59 13.33
N ARG A 111 13.84 -12.48 12.51
CA ARG A 111 13.96 -13.89 12.86
C ARG A 111 14.96 -14.08 14.01
N LEU A 112 14.55 -14.81 15.03
CA LEU A 112 15.44 -15.22 16.08
C LEU A 112 16.24 -16.45 15.65
N PRO A 113 17.52 -16.56 16.08
CA PRO A 113 18.28 -17.76 15.79
C PRO A 113 17.63 -18.97 16.46
N HIS A 114 17.60 -20.10 15.74
CA HIS A 114 17.06 -21.33 16.31
C HIS A 114 17.85 -21.75 17.53
N PRO A 115 17.18 -22.06 18.66
CA PRO A 115 17.87 -22.66 19.79
C PRO A 115 18.38 -24.05 19.40
N ARG A 116 19.63 -24.28 19.69
CA ARG A 116 20.24 -25.60 19.46
C ARG A 116 19.96 -26.55 20.60
#